data_0461ce06e5e6a593d57ef01393bc55a8
#
_entry.id   0461ce06e5e6a593d57ef01393bc55a8
#
_cell.length_a   1.000
_cell.length_b   1.000
_cell.length_c   1.000
_cell.angle_alpha   90.00
_cell.angle_beta   90.00
_cell.angle_gamma   90.00
#
_symmetry.space_group_name_H-M   'P 1'
#
loop_
_entity.id
_entity.type
_entity.pdbx_description
1 polymer ?
#
loop_
_entity_poly.entity_id
_entity_poly.type
_entity_poly.pdbx_seq_one_letter_code
_entity_poly.pdbx_strand_id
1 'polypeptide(L)'
;MEKKVSTQNKPRKGEFFALTLDSRRPGPGHGVVFENEKQLLTPPKRSLRPWAGGFPPLREKPRLIYDPRKGGMPEHLEGTFSGYWLVSQSLKRVFEQVDPLAFEFAETDFLLADGSPGPIHFLCDIVRVLDAVDEENSKLRIELGDEYVDGKAYNFSGGASLAFRKDVIGSAHIFQLNYSFSIFCDRVMFDAIRSAGISNDERSGGLWFSDAADWSDS
;
A
#
# COMPACT_ATOMS: atom_id res chain seq x y z
N MET A 1 1.27 -15.80 38.61
CA MET A 1 0.08 -15.52 37.77
C MET A 1 0.44 -15.93 36.37
N GLU A 2 0.00 -17.11 35.94
CA GLU A 2 0.19 -17.55 34.55
C GLU A 2 -0.68 -16.67 33.64
N LYS A 3 -0.04 -15.91 32.74
CA LYS A 3 -0.75 -15.22 31.68
C LYS A 3 -1.42 -16.26 30.78
N LYS A 4 -2.75 -16.30 30.75
CA LYS A 4 -3.48 -17.06 29.73
C LYS A 4 -3.06 -16.50 28.35
N VAL A 5 -2.22 -17.24 27.65
CA VAL A 5 -1.92 -16.98 26.25
C VAL A 5 -3.24 -17.12 25.48
N SER A 6 -3.71 -16.03 24.91
CA SER A 6 -4.92 -16.03 24.11
C SER A 6 -4.70 -16.87 22.86
N THR A 7 -5.39 -18.00 22.75
CA THR A 7 -5.33 -18.87 21.55
C THR A 7 -5.96 -18.26 20.31
N GLN A 8 -6.48 -17.03 20.39
CA GLN A 8 -7.22 -16.37 19.30
C GLN A 8 -6.33 -15.72 18.23
N ASN A 9 -5.07 -15.37 18.55
CA ASN A 9 -4.20 -14.60 17.66
C ASN A 9 -3.00 -15.42 17.14
N LYS A 10 -3.21 -16.63 16.65
CA LYS A 10 -2.13 -17.36 15.96
C LYS A 10 -2.09 -17.01 14.47
N PRO A 11 -0.90 -17.01 13.83
CA PRO A 11 -0.79 -16.86 12.38
C PRO A 11 -1.67 -17.91 11.67
N ARG A 12 -2.48 -17.47 10.72
CA ARG A 12 -3.37 -18.34 9.95
C ARG A 12 -3.22 -18.05 8.46
N LYS A 13 -2.83 -19.06 7.71
CA LYS A 13 -2.73 -18.95 6.25
C LYS A 13 -4.06 -18.52 5.63
N GLY A 14 -3.97 -17.58 4.68
CA GLY A 14 -5.11 -17.07 3.94
C GLY A 14 -6.02 -16.11 4.71
N GLU A 15 -5.66 -15.67 5.92
CA GLU A 15 -6.44 -14.71 6.70
C GLU A 15 -6.02 -13.26 6.40
N PHE A 16 -4.72 -12.99 6.41
CA PHE A 16 -4.13 -11.69 6.09
C PHE A 16 -3.01 -11.81 5.07
N PHE A 17 -2.88 -10.78 4.24
CA PHE A 17 -1.89 -10.70 3.18
C PHE A 17 -1.15 -9.37 3.25
N ALA A 18 0.18 -9.42 3.15
CA ALA A 18 0.96 -8.23 2.83
C ALA A 18 0.66 -7.83 1.38
N LEU A 19 0.28 -6.57 1.19
CA LEU A 19 0.00 -6.00 -0.12
C LEU A 19 1.14 -5.06 -0.52
N THR A 20 1.82 -5.40 -1.61
CA THR A 20 2.93 -4.62 -2.15
C THR A 20 2.77 -4.38 -3.65
N LEU A 21 3.64 -3.56 -4.19
CA LEU A 21 3.79 -3.44 -5.64
C LEU A 21 4.41 -4.70 -6.21
N ASP A 22 3.96 -5.15 -7.39
CA ASP A 22 4.60 -6.26 -8.08
C ASP A 22 5.91 -5.82 -8.75
N SER A 23 7.03 -6.01 -8.05
CA SER A 23 8.37 -5.70 -8.52
C SER A 23 8.97 -6.75 -9.47
N ARG A 24 8.29 -7.89 -9.68
CA ARG A 24 8.77 -9.02 -10.49
C ARG A 24 8.49 -8.83 -11.99
N ARG A 25 7.74 -7.81 -12.35
CA ARG A 25 7.45 -7.51 -13.75
C ARG A 25 8.74 -7.24 -14.53
N PRO A 26 8.94 -7.87 -15.69
CA PRO A 26 10.09 -7.59 -16.53
C PRO A 26 9.97 -6.19 -17.16
N GLY A 27 11.11 -5.56 -17.41
CA GLY A 27 11.18 -4.29 -18.13
C GLY A 27 11.31 -3.06 -17.22
N PRO A 28 11.21 -1.86 -17.79
CA PRO A 28 11.48 -0.61 -17.06
C PRO A 28 10.34 -0.14 -16.16
N GLY A 29 9.29 -0.95 -15.97
CA GLY A 29 8.10 -0.56 -15.21
C GLY A 29 7.15 0.34 -16.01
N HIS A 30 6.47 1.28 -15.31
CA HIS A 30 5.56 2.22 -15.95
C HIS A 30 6.30 3.42 -16.55
N GLY A 31 5.75 3.97 -17.65
CA GLY A 31 6.24 5.19 -18.31
C GLY A 31 5.62 6.49 -17.80
N VAL A 32 4.97 6.49 -16.63
CA VAL A 32 4.28 7.68 -16.10
C VAL A 32 5.27 8.60 -15.39
N VAL A 33 5.19 9.89 -15.72
CA VAL A 33 6.00 10.97 -15.12
C VAL A 33 5.07 11.90 -14.34
N PHE A 34 5.43 12.24 -13.12
CA PHE A 34 4.75 13.24 -12.31
C PHE A 34 5.30 14.64 -12.71
N GLU A 35 4.63 15.29 -13.66
CA GLU A 35 5.15 16.48 -14.35
C GLU A 35 5.27 17.68 -13.43
N ASN A 36 4.24 17.98 -12.65
CA ASN A 36 4.20 19.15 -11.76
C ASN A 36 4.51 18.84 -10.29
N GLU A 37 5.19 17.71 -10.00
CA GLU A 37 5.52 17.32 -8.61
C GLU A 37 6.23 18.44 -7.86
N LYS A 38 7.26 19.05 -8.47
CA LYS A 38 8.06 20.10 -7.85
C LYS A 38 7.26 21.35 -7.51
N GLN A 39 6.26 21.70 -8.32
CA GLN A 39 5.39 22.86 -8.11
C GLN A 39 4.43 22.65 -6.95
N LEU A 40 4.07 21.39 -6.68
CA LEU A 40 3.20 21.01 -5.56
C LEU A 40 3.96 20.91 -4.23
N LEU A 41 5.27 20.68 -4.28
CA LEU A 41 6.10 20.62 -3.08
C LEU A 41 6.21 22.01 -2.42
N THR A 42 6.07 22.04 -1.09
CA THR A 42 6.35 23.23 -0.28
C THR A 42 7.77 23.08 0.32
N PRO A 43 8.76 23.88 -0.08
CA PRO A 43 10.09 23.80 0.50
C PRO A 43 10.06 23.92 2.05
N PRO A 44 10.88 23.19 2.80
CA PRO A 44 11.99 22.34 2.34
C PRO A 44 11.59 20.87 2.10
N LYS A 45 10.31 20.56 1.90
CA LYS A 45 9.83 19.18 1.75
C LYS A 45 10.41 18.50 0.51
N ARG A 46 10.78 17.22 0.65
CA ARG A 46 11.27 16.35 -0.42
C ARG A 46 10.20 15.41 -0.97
N SER A 47 9.09 15.26 -0.25
CA SER A 47 7.95 14.44 -0.62
C SER A 47 6.66 15.22 -0.41
N LEU A 48 5.69 14.99 -1.26
CA LEU A 48 4.37 15.61 -1.15
C LEU A 48 3.57 15.00 0.01
N ARG A 49 3.70 13.68 0.23
CA ARG A 49 2.99 12.97 1.30
C ARG A 49 3.46 13.47 2.68
N PRO A 50 2.54 13.96 3.54
CA PRO A 50 2.86 14.31 4.91
C PRO A 50 3.30 13.08 5.71
N TRP A 51 4.10 13.29 6.76
CA TRP A 51 4.48 12.21 7.68
C TRP A 51 3.25 11.53 8.34
N ALA A 52 2.26 12.34 8.69
CA ALA A 52 1.01 11.83 9.28
C ALA A 52 0.07 11.14 8.29
N GLY A 53 0.44 11.04 7.02
CA GLY A 53 -0.40 10.52 5.95
C GLY A 53 -1.36 11.56 5.38
N GLY A 54 -2.17 11.13 4.42
CA GLY A 54 -3.13 11.97 3.71
C GLY A 54 -2.50 12.94 2.71
N PHE A 55 -3.30 13.88 2.21
CA PHE A 55 -2.86 14.87 1.25
C PHE A 55 -2.75 16.25 1.89
N PRO A 56 -1.69 17.01 1.59
CA PRO A 56 -1.66 18.43 1.91
C PRO A 56 -2.66 19.18 1.01
N PRO A 57 -3.06 20.41 1.35
CA PRO A 57 -3.78 21.26 0.42
C PRO A 57 -3.00 21.40 -0.89
N LEU A 58 -3.55 20.82 -1.96
CA LEU A 58 -2.94 20.88 -3.29
C LEU A 58 -3.32 22.20 -3.97
N ARG A 59 -2.32 22.95 -4.46
CA ARG A 59 -2.55 24.24 -5.15
C ARG A 59 -3.13 24.06 -6.55
N GLU A 60 -2.84 22.92 -7.17
CA GLU A 60 -3.34 22.49 -8.47
C GLU A 60 -3.43 20.97 -8.49
N LYS A 61 -4.13 20.40 -9.47
CA LYS A 61 -4.20 18.95 -9.65
C LYS A 61 -2.81 18.37 -9.94
N PRO A 62 -2.45 17.21 -9.36
CA PRO A 62 -1.32 16.41 -9.81
C PRO A 62 -1.46 16.09 -11.30
N ARG A 63 -0.43 16.44 -12.08
CA ARG A 63 -0.40 16.17 -13.52
C ARG A 63 0.58 15.04 -13.82
N LEU A 64 0.05 14.00 -14.45
CA LEU A 64 0.79 12.82 -14.85
C LEU A 64 0.84 12.75 -16.37
N ILE A 65 2.02 12.46 -16.93
CA ILE A 65 2.21 12.32 -18.37
C ILE A 65 2.78 10.94 -18.67
N TYR A 66 2.15 10.21 -19.57
CA TYR A 66 2.68 8.95 -20.06
C TYR A 66 3.72 9.19 -21.16
N ASP A 67 4.93 8.69 -20.95
CA ASP A 67 6.02 8.66 -21.93
C ASP A 67 6.36 7.20 -22.27
N PRO A 68 5.97 6.69 -23.45
CA PRO A 68 6.20 5.30 -23.84
C PRO A 68 7.69 4.93 -23.96
N ARG A 69 8.58 5.94 -24.02
CA ARG A 69 10.03 5.70 -24.04
C ARG A 69 10.59 5.33 -22.65
N LYS A 70 9.83 5.60 -21.59
CA LYS A 70 10.22 5.32 -20.19
C LYS A 70 9.67 4.01 -19.65
N GLY A 71 8.61 3.48 -20.25
CA GLY A 71 8.01 2.23 -19.80
C GLY A 71 6.63 1.99 -20.36
N GLY A 72 5.94 0.97 -19.83
CA GLY A 72 4.58 0.61 -20.21
C GLY A 72 3.51 1.57 -19.70
N MET A 73 2.28 1.38 -20.17
CA MET A 73 1.11 2.00 -19.58
C MET A 73 0.96 1.51 -18.14
N PRO A 74 0.56 2.38 -17.18
CA PRO A 74 0.38 1.95 -15.79
C PRO A 74 -0.73 0.92 -15.69
N GLU A 75 -0.54 -0.03 -14.78
CA GLU A 75 -1.57 -1.02 -14.44
C GLU A 75 -2.55 -0.48 -13.39
N HIS A 76 -3.20 -1.37 -12.63
CA HIS A 76 -4.16 -0.95 -11.62
C HIS A 76 -3.49 -0.34 -10.38
N LEU A 77 -2.28 -0.79 -10.05
CA LEU A 77 -1.48 -0.24 -8.94
C LEU A 77 -0.05 0.03 -9.42
N GLU A 78 0.42 1.23 -9.19
CA GLU A 78 1.81 1.64 -9.40
C GLU A 78 2.31 2.44 -8.19
N GLY A 79 3.60 2.40 -7.91
CA GLY A 79 4.31 3.24 -6.93
C GLY A 79 5.30 4.08 -7.70
N THR A 80 5.88 4.89 -7.16
CA THR A 80 6.23 5.75 -6.10
C THR A 80 6.06 7.19 -6.54
N PHE A 81 4.88 7.73 -6.36
CA PHE A 81 4.55 9.09 -6.78
C PHE A 81 4.57 10.00 -5.56
N SER A 82 5.77 10.48 -5.18
CA SER A 82 5.96 11.38 -4.03
C SER A 82 5.43 10.82 -2.70
N GLY A 83 5.54 9.49 -2.53
CA GLY A 83 5.08 8.76 -1.35
C GLY A 83 3.68 8.17 -1.46
N TYR A 84 2.99 8.37 -2.59
CA TYR A 84 1.66 7.82 -2.86
C TYR A 84 1.70 6.64 -3.84
N TRP A 85 0.65 5.84 -3.81
CA TRP A 85 0.32 4.94 -4.89
C TRP A 85 -0.42 5.68 -6.01
N LEU A 86 -0.24 5.20 -7.23
CA LEU A 86 -1.10 5.54 -8.36
C LEU A 86 -2.06 4.37 -8.59
N VAL A 87 -3.36 4.63 -8.49
CA VAL A 87 -4.37 3.60 -8.61
C VAL A 87 -5.34 3.90 -9.76
N SER A 88 -5.75 2.86 -10.49
CA SER A 88 -6.79 2.98 -11.50
C SER A 88 -8.16 3.24 -10.87
N GLN A 89 -9.08 3.76 -11.67
CA GLN A 89 -10.47 3.95 -11.25
C GLN A 89 -11.14 2.64 -10.78
N SER A 90 -10.79 1.50 -11.39
CA SER A 90 -11.34 0.20 -11.02
C SER A 90 -10.87 -0.22 -9.62
N LEU A 91 -9.57 -0.09 -9.35
CA LEU A 91 -9.03 -0.43 -8.02
C LEU A 91 -9.55 0.53 -6.94
N LYS A 92 -9.61 1.83 -7.22
CA LYS A 92 -10.22 2.82 -6.32
C LYS A 92 -11.65 2.42 -5.91
N ARG A 93 -12.48 2.00 -6.87
CA ARG A 93 -13.86 1.55 -6.58
C ARG A 93 -13.90 0.37 -5.63
N VAL A 94 -13.02 -0.62 -5.81
CA VAL A 94 -12.93 -1.77 -4.89
C VAL A 94 -12.55 -1.31 -3.48
N PHE A 95 -11.54 -0.45 -3.37
CA PHE A 95 -11.10 0.11 -2.09
C PHE A 95 -12.22 0.84 -1.36
N GLU A 96 -12.94 1.73 -2.06
CA GLU A 96 -14.06 2.49 -1.49
C GLU A 96 -15.26 1.63 -1.12
N GLN A 97 -15.51 0.54 -1.86
CA GLN A 97 -16.60 -0.39 -1.56
C GLN A 97 -16.33 -1.25 -0.34
N VAL A 98 -15.08 -1.66 -0.14
CA VAL A 98 -14.71 -2.59 0.94
C VAL A 98 -14.38 -1.85 2.22
N ASP A 99 -13.58 -0.76 2.13
CA ASP A 99 -13.09 -0.04 3.30
C ASP A 99 -12.84 1.44 3.02
N PRO A 100 -13.91 2.25 2.85
CA PRO A 100 -13.78 3.66 2.44
C PRO A 100 -13.01 4.54 3.42
N LEU A 101 -12.90 4.15 4.69
CA LEU A 101 -12.22 4.94 5.72
C LEU A 101 -10.71 4.70 5.80
N ALA A 102 -10.20 3.74 5.04
CA ALA A 102 -8.78 3.41 5.05
C ALA A 102 -7.95 4.27 4.08
N PHE A 103 -8.60 5.02 3.18
CA PHE A 103 -7.95 5.66 2.06
C PHE A 103 -8.27 7.14 1.94
N GLU A 104 -7.31 7.88 1.42
CA GLU A 104 -7.53 9.17 0.80
C GLU A 104 -7.09 9.15 -0.66
N PHE A 105 -7.79 9.89 -1.52
CA PHE A 105 -7.51 9.95 -2.95
C PHE A 105 -7.41 11.39 -3.43
N ALA A 106 -6.44 11.66 -4.31
CA ALA A 106 -6.39 12.89 -5.08
C ALA A 106 -6.60 12.58 -6.57
N GLU A 107 -7.50 13.30 -7.21
CA GLU A 107 -7.69 13.26 -8.65
C GLU A 107 -6.42 13.73 -9.37
N THR A 108 -6.12 13.11 -10.51
CA THR A 108 -4.99 13.50 -11.35
C THR A 108 -5.46 13.90 -12.74
N ASP A 109 -4.73 14.82 -13.39
CA ASP A 109 -4.81 15.04 -14.81
C ASP A 109 -3.80 14.09 -15.48
N PHE A 110 -4.30 12.98 -16.04
CA PHE A 110 -3.47 12.00 -16.72
C PHE A 110 -3.52 12.20 -18.24
N LEU A 111 -2.37 12.52 -18.82
CA LEU A 111 -2.23 12.82 -20.24
C LEU A 111 -1.37 11.76 -20.94
N LEU A 112 -1.73 11.43 -22.17
CA LEU A 112 -0.90 10.64 -23.07
C LEU A 112 0.23 11.49 -23.68
N ALA A 113 1.16 10.84 -24.37
CA ALA A 113 2.33 11.51 -24.97
C ALA A 113 1.96 12.58 -26.03
N ASP A 114 0.79 12.47 -26.63
CA ASP A 114 0.24 13.45 -27.59
C ASP A 114 -0.56 14.56 -26.93
N GLY A 115 -0.66 14.56 -25.59
CA GLY A 115 -1.43 15.51 -24.82
C GLY A 115 -2.92 15.20 -24.70
N SER A 116 -3.41 14.12 -25.29
CA SER A 116 -4.80 13.68 -25.13
C SER A 116 -5.02 13.07 -23.73
N PRO A 117 -6.28 13.07 -23.22
CA PRO A 117 -6.59 12.44 -21.94
C PRO A 117 -6.27 10.95 -21.94
N GLY A 118 -5.57 10.49 -20.93
CA GLY A 118 -5.29 9.09 -20.65
C GLY A 118 -6.36 8.43 -19.75
N PRO A 119 -6.14 7.18 -19.36
CA PRO A 119 -7.06 6.47 -18.47
C PRO A 119 -7.09 7.12 -17.08
N ILE A 120 -8.27 7.15 -16.48
CA ILE A 120 -8.48 7.78 -15.16
C ILE A 120 -7.69 7.05 -14.08
N HIS A 121 -6.81 7.80 -13.43
CA HIS A 121 -6.03 7.35 -12.28
C HIS A 121 -6.11 8.37 -11.14
N PHE A 122 -5.77 7.93 -9.94
CA PHE A 122 -5.75 8.73 -8.72
C PHE A 122 -4.45 8.49 -7.96
N LEU A 123 -3.92 9.53 -7.34
CA LEU A 123 -2.98 9.30 -6.24
C LEU A 123 -3.77 8.77 -5.04
N CYS A 124 -3.22 7.79 -4.35
CA CYS A 124 -3.86 7.09 -3.24
C CYS A 124 -2.92 7.02 -2.04
N ASP A 125 -3.43 7.35 -0.87
CA ASP A 125 -2.77 7.11 0.41
C ASP A 125 -3.60 6.17 1.27
N ILE A 126 -2.93 5.28 2.01
CA ILE A 126 -3.55 4.47 3.05
C ILE A 126 -3.33 5.21 4.36
N VAL A 127 -4.41 5.83 4.86
CA VAL A 127 -4.36 6.69 6.04
C VAL A 127 -4.62 5.94 7.34
N ARG A 128 -5.11 4.70 7.26
CA ARG A 128 -5.29 3.86 8.44
C ARG A 128 -3.98 3.22 8.86
N VAL A 129 -3.47 3.63 10.01
CA VAL A 129 -2.27 3.07 10.64
C VAL A 129 -2.66 2.38 11.92
N LEU A 130 -2.27 1.11 12.10
CA LEU A 130 -2.61 0.29 13.26
C LEU A 130 -1.37 -0.36 13.88
N ASP A 131 -1.30 -0.38 15.21
CA ASP A 131 -0.40 -1.25 15.97
C ASP A 131 -1.07 -2.62 16.16
N ALA A 132 -1.21 -3.37 15.07
CA ALA A 132 -2.04 -4.56 15.01
C ALA A 132 -1.27 -5.87 15.18
N VAL A 133 0.06 -5.88 15.20
CA VAL A 133 0.84 -7.11 15.35
C VAL A 133 0.74 -7.64 16.78
N ASP A 134 0.43 -8.92 16.92
CA ASP A 134 0.59 -9.67 18.16
C ASP A 134 2.02 -10.20 18.23
N GLU A 135 2.91 -9.46 18.90
CA GLU A 135 4.35 -9.77 18.95
C GLU A 135 4.63 -11.09 19.69
N GLU A 136 3.81 -11.44 20.69
CA GLU A 136 3.98 -12.68 21.47
C GLU A 136 3.68 -13.94 20.63
N ASN A 137 2.77 -13.82 19.66
CA ASN A 137 2.33 -14.92 18.81
C ASN A 137 2.91 -14.86 17.39
N SER A 138 3.72 -13.84 17.07
CA SER A 138 4.35 -13.67 15.78
C SER A 138 5.82 -14.10 15.80
N LYS A 139 6.33 -14.51 14.62
CA LYS A 139 7.76 -14.66 14.38
C LYS A 139 8.20 -13.51 13.50
N LEU A 140 8.90 -12.54 14.07
CA LEU A 140 9.46 -11.39 13.37
C LEU A 140 10.70 -10.88 14.10
N ARG A 141 11.49 -10.03 13.45
CA ARG A 141 12.58 -9.32 14.09
C ARG A 141 12.12 -7.92 14.50
N ILE A 142 12.30 -7.57 15.78
CA ILE A 142 12.02 -6.24 16.32
C ILE A 142 13.36 -5.55 16.51
N GLU A 143 13.52 -4.39 15.91
CA GLU A 143 14.67 -3.52 16.07
C GLU A 143 14.29 -2.41 17.06
N LEU A 144 15.18 -2.14 18.03
CA LEU A 144 15.00 -1.10 19.05
C LEU A 144 16.07 -0.03 18.87
N GLY A 145 15.70 1.23 18.96
CA GLY A 145 16.63 2.35 18.85
C GLY A 145 15.91 3.70 18.83
N ASP A 146 16.59 4.74 19.27
CA ASP A 146 16.05 6.10 19.31
C ASP A 146 15.83 6.71 17.91
N GLU A 147 16.39 6.09 16.88
CA GLU A 147 16.20 6.45 15.47
C GLU A 147 14.84 6.03 14.92
N TYR A 148 14.15 5.11 15.57
CA TYR A 148 12.83 4.63 15.15
C TYR A 148 11.70 5.42 15.80
N VAL A 149 10.57 5.52 15.10
CA VAL A 149 9.33 6.07 15.66
C VAL A 149 8.91 5.24 16.88
N ASP A 150 8.68 5.89 17.99
CA ASP A 150 8.35 5.24 19.28
C ASP A 150 9.41 4.20 19.74
N GLY A 151 10.68 4.36 19.28
CA GLY A 151 11.81 3.53 19.69
C GLY A 151 11.81 2.10 19.14
N LYS A 152 10.96 1.77 18.15
CA LYS A 152 10.78 0.41 17.66
C LYS A 152 10.49 0.37 16.16
N ALA A 153 11.02 -0.66 15.48
CA ALA A 153 10.67 -0.99 14.11
C ALA A 153 10.53 -2.50 13.90
N TYR A 154 9.61 -2.90 13.01
CA TYR A 154 9.50 -4.28 12.57
C TYR A 154 10.34 -4.50 11.32
N ASN A 155 11.20 -5.52 11.39
CA ASN A 155 12.02 -5.96 10.27
C ASN A 155 11.57 -7.36 9.83
N PHE A 156 11.08 -7.47 8.62
CA PHE A 156 10.59 -8.71 8.04
C PHE A 156 11.61 -9.41 7.12
N SER A 157 12.82 -8.84 6.99
CA SER A 157 13.91 -9.46 6.22
C SER A 157 14.28 -10.83 6.80
N GLY A 158 14.39 -11.83 5.93
CA GLY A 158 14.61 -13.23 6.32
C GLY A 158 13.32 -13.98 6.66
N GLY A 159 12.16 -13.40 6.36
CA GLY A 159 10.86 -14.01 6.54
C GLY A 159 10.18 -13.68 7.88
N ALA A 160 8.87 -13.75 7.88
CA ALA A 160 8.02 -13.51 9.05
C ALA A 160 6.82 -14.45 9.06
N SER A 161 6.24 -14.64 10.25
CA SER A 161 4.95 -15.31 10.42
C SER A 161 4.14 -14.47 11.41
N LEU A 162 3.16 -13.74 10.91
CA LEU A 162 2.49 -12.69 11.68
C LEU A 162 1.14 -13.15 12.20
N ALA A 163 0.92 -12.93 13.48
CA ALA A 163 -0.38 -12.94 14.13
C ALA A 163 -0.85 -11.50 14.33
N PHE A 164 -2.15 -11.27 14.23
CA PHE A 164 -2.72 -9.94 14.39
C PHE A 164 -3.73 -9.88 15.53
N ARG A 165 -3.74 -8.72 16.22
CA ARG A 165 -4.70 -8.39 17.28
C ARG A 165 -6.03 -7.99 16.66
N LYS A 166 -6.99 -8.91 16.65
CA LYS A 166 -8.30 -8.71 16.01
C LYS A 166 -9.13 -7.62 16.67
N ASP A 167 -8.96 -7.40 17.95
CA ASP A 167 -9.59 -6.32 18.70
C ASP A 167 -9.07 -4.93 18.28
N VAL A 168 -7.82 -4.83 17.83
CA VAL A 168 -7.23 -3.60 17.28
C VAL A 168 -7.69 -3.37 15.85
N ILE A 169 -7.73 -4.43 15.04
CA ILE A 169 -8.16 -4.34 13.64
C ILE A 169 -9.66 -3.98 13.55
N GLY A 170 -10.48 -4.58 14.40
CA GLY A 170 -11.93 -4.35 14.39
C GLY A 170 -12.56 -4.68 13.03
N SER A 171 -13.16 -3.70 12.40
CA SER A 171 -13.80 -3.80 11.07
C SER A 171 -12.90 -3.35 9.91
N ALA A 172 -11.60 -3.13 10.15
CA ALA A 172 -10.68 -2.72 9.10
C ALA A 172 -10.34 -3.89 8.16
N HIS A 173 -10.41 -3.64 6.86
CA HIS A 173 -10.06 -4.61 5.82
C HIS A 173 -8.68 -4.36 5.21
N ILE A 174 -8.11 -3.17 5.43
CA ILE A 174 -6.75 -2.80 5.02
C ILE A 174 -6.16 -1.77 5.99
N PHE A 175 -4.87 -1.88 6.26
CA PHE A 175 -4.14 -0.98 7.15
C PHE A 175 -2.63 -1.01 6.90
N GLN A 176 -1.96 0.07 7.26
CA GLN A 176 -0.51 0.15 7.40
C GLN A 176 -0.11 -0.15 8.84
N LEU A 177 0.99 -0.86 9.06
CA LEU A 177 1.51 -1.08 10.40
C LEU A 177 2.21 0.16 10.97
N ASN A 178 2.01 0.42 12.26
CA ASN A 178 2.60 1.57 12.95
C ASN A 178 4.14 1.54 12.97
N TYR A 179 4.76 0.37 13.12
CA TYR A 179 6.21 0.22 13.25
C TYR A 179 6.89 -0.29 11.96
N SER A 180 6.18 -0.22 10.84
CA SER A 180 6.73 -0.45 9.51
C SER A 180 5.86 0.26 8.48
N PHE A 181 6.37 0.45 7.26
CA PHE A 181 5.55 0.97 6.17
C PHE A 181 4.77 -0.12 5.43
N SER A 182 4.75 -1.35 5.97
CA SER A 182 4.10 -2.49 5.34
C SER A 182 2.59 -2.38 5.46
N ILE A 183 1.92 -2.70 4.36
CA ILE A 183 0.48 -2.64 4.22
C ILE A 183 -0.05 -4.06 4.22
N PHE A 184 -1.10 -4.28 5.00
CA PHE A 184 -1.77 -5.57 5.10
C PHE A 184 -3.25 -5.41 4.80
N CYS A 185 -3.80 -6.40 4.12
CA CYS A 185 -5.24 -6.53 3.94
C CYS A 185 -5.72 -7.92 4.41
N ASP A 186 -6.98 -8.00 4.75
CA ASP A 186 -7.62 -9.27 5.10
C ASP A 186 -8.13 -10.01 3.86
N ARG A 187 -8.70 -11.17 4.09
CA ARG A 187 -9.29 -12.02 3.05
C ARG A 187 -10.42 -11.33 2.28
N VAL A 188 -11.19 -10.46 2.91
CA VAL A 188 -12.31 -9.74 2.28
C VAL A 188 -11.80 -8.80 1.19
N MET A 189 -10.82 -7.97 1.50
CA MET A 189 -10.18 -7.06 0.54
C MET A 189 -9.48 -7.84 -0.58
N PHE A 190 -8.72 -8.88 -0.23
CA PHE A 190 -8.05 -9.76 -1.21
C PHE A 190 -9.05 -10.35 -2.21
N ASP A 191 -10.14 -10.97 -1.74
CA ASP A 191 -11.13 -11.58 -2.59
C ASP A 191 -11.90 -10.55 -3.45
N ALA A 192 -12.16 -9.36 -2.91
CA ALA A 192 -12.80 -8.27 -3.67
C ALA A 192 -11.95 -7.82 -4.85
N ILE A 193 -10.64 -7.64 -4.66
CA ILE A 193 -9.69 -7.27 -5.72
C ILE A 193 -9.66 -8.35 -6.81
N ARG A 194 -9.59 -9.62 -6.42
CA ARG A 194 -9.58 -10.74 -7.37
C ARG A 194 -10.90 -10.88 -8.12
N SER A 195 -12.04 -10.76 -7.42
CA SER A 195 -13.38 -10.83 -8.01
C SER A 195 -13.66 -9.70 -8.99
N ALA A 196 -13.04 -8.54 -8.82
CA ALA A 196 -13.10 -7.44 -9.77
C ALA A 196 -12.21 -7.65 -11.01
N GLY A 197 -11.49 -8.78 -11.11
CA GLY A 197 -10.59 -9.09 -12.24
C GLY A 197 -9.33 -8.21 -12.30
N ILE A 198 -9.01 -7.51 -11.21
CA ILE A 198 -7.85 -6.60 -11.15
C ILE A 198 -6.55 -7.39 -11.01
N SER A 199 -6.56 -8.46 -10.21
CA SER A 199 -5.43 -9.37 -10.03
C SER A 199 -5.91 -10.81 -10.07
N ASN A 200 -5.16 -11.70 -10.72
CA ASN A 200 -5.38 -13.14 -10.76
C ASN A 200 -4.03 -13.87 -10.88
N ASP A 201 -4.06 -15.20 -11.06
CA ASP A 201 -2.83 -16.01 -11.11
C ASP A 201 -1.96 -15.75 -12.37
N GLU A 202 -2.57 -15.22 -13.44
CA GLU A 202 -1.89 -14.92 -14.70
C GLU A 202 -1.46 -13.45 -14.78
N ARG A 203 -2.19 -12.55 -14.10
CA ARG A 203 -2.00 -11.11 -14.19
C ARG A 203 -2.10 -10.45 -12.81
N SER A 204 -1.02 -9.80 -12.40
CA SER A 204 -0.97 -9.15 -11.09
C SER A 204 -1.73 -7.83 -11.02
N GLY A 205 -1.89 -7.12 -12.12
CA GLY A 205 -2.46 -5.77 -12.15
C GLY A 205 -1.62 -4.72 -11.42
N GLY A 206 -0.34 -5.03 -11.16
CA GLY A 206 0.57 -4.21 -10.37
C GLY A 206 0.59 -4.54 -8.88
N LEU A 207 -0.26 -5.49 -8.42
CA LEU A 207 -0.37 -5.88 -7.02
C LEU A 207 0.34 -7.21 -6.77
N TRP A 208 1.02 -7.30 -5.62
CA TRP A 208 1.56 -8.54 -5.13
C TRP A 208 1.06 -8.82 -3.72
N PHE A 209 0.59 -10.06 -3.49
CA PHE A 209 0.10 -10.51 -2.19
C PHE A 209 1.00 -11.62 -1.66
N SER A 210 1.49 -11.46 -0.44
CA SER A 210 2.20 -12.48 0.31
C SER A 210 1.41 -12.84 1.56
N ASP A 211 1.25 -14.14 1.82
CA ASP A 211 0.54 -14.59 3.03
C ASP A 211 1.30 -14.13 4.29
N ALA A 212 0.63 -13.42 5.18
CA ALA A 212 1.24 -12.87 6.38
C ALA A 212 1.67 -13.97 7.39
N ALA A 213 1.04 -15.14 7.34
CA ALA A 213 1.38 -16.27 8.19
C ALA A 213 2.63 -17.03 7.69
N ASP A 214 3.06 -16.79 6.45
CA ASP A 214 4.19 -17.47 5.81
C ASP A 214 4.89 -16.51 4.85
N TRP A 215 5.26 -15.34 5.37
CA TRP A 215 5.94 -14.32 4.58
C TRP A 215 7.40 -14.70 4.43
N SER A 216 7.77 -15.15 3.25
CA SER A 216 9.15 -15.36 2.85
C SER A 216 9.63 -14.17 2.02
N ASP A 217 10.88 -13.74 2.25
CA ASP A 217 11.58 -12.87 1.30
C ASP A 217 11.67 -13.59 -0.04
N SER A 218 10.93 -13.11 -1.04
CA SER A 218 10.99 -13.60 -2.42
C SER A 218 11.87 -12.69 -3.27
#